data_e8d79f6dff43e8dcd42397d13e7ba54a
#
_entry.id   e8d79f6dff43e8dcd42397d13e7ba54a
#
_cell.length_a   1.000
_cell.length_b   1.000
_cell.length_c   1.000
_cell.angle_alpha   90.00
_cell.angle_beta   90.00
_cell.angle_gamma   90.00
#
_symmetry.space_group_name_H-M   'P 1'
#
loop_
_entity.id
_entity.type
_entity.pdbx_description
1 polymer ?
#
loop_
_entity_poly.entity_id
_entity_poly.type
_entity_poly.pdbx_seq_one_letter_code
_entity_poly.pdbx_strand_id
1 'polypeptide(L)'
;MYQFLLLPSAITLVLYSVFLCLKLEPVLFIYSPLITEVLLVVVLAFIGFSRRSVLKKIRTSTHPTYKRTLMRTTLNEFYFIAQLVQNIYTLHLFAILVYSILPDTMQSVRTERFLYRELGVLIGILIILYEQIRLSLMQGSLRKEMWLPVLNEGGKVIGCIARSVSRTLPKKYYHPIVRVAVIHNGMLYLMKRSKDAFVSPDTIDYPFHSYVLFRHSIESTVRESVGELAEQEDITPRFLIRYTFENEKVKHLVSLYVICLRTEEQLSQCKKAGGKLWTAKQIEENLQSGVFSEYFEQEFSYLQNTILLAESFCCGE
;
A
#
# COMPACT_ATOMS: atom_id res chain seq x y z
N MET A 1 -8.64 -15.71 -0.67
CA MET A 1 -7.34 -15.95 -1.32
C MET A 1 -6.87 -17.39 -1.12
N TYR A 2 -6.80 -17.90 0.10
CA TYR A 2 -6.39 -19.30 0.38
C TYR A 2 -7.24 -20.39 -0.27
N GLN A 3 -8.53 -20.15 -0.50
CA GLN A 3 -9.43 -21.12 -1.16
C GLN A 3 -9.01 -21.49 -2.58
N PHE A 4 -8.41 -20.55 -3.33
CA PHE A 4 -7.92 -20.83 -4.68
C PHE A 4 -6.61 -21.60 -4.70
N LEU A 5 -5.76 -21.45 -3.69
CA LEU A 5 -4.52 -22.22 -3.53
C LEU A 5 -4.78 -23.66 -3.19
N LEU A 6 -5.87 -23.94 -2.46
CA LEU A 6 -6.29 -25.29 -2.10
C LEU A 6 -6.97 -26.04 -3.25
N LEU A 7 -7.47 -25.34 -4.27
CA LEU A 7 -8.20 -25.95 -5.36
C LEU A 7 -7.41 -27.04 -6.11
N PRO A 8 -6.15 -26.82 -6.55
CA PRO A 8 -5.35 -27.87 -7.20
C PRO A 8 -5.13 -29.07 -6.30
N SER A 9 -4.82 -28.83 -5.03
CA SER A 9 -4.61 -29.90 -4.05
C SER A 9 -5.89 -30.69 -3.78
N ALA A 10 -7.03 -30.01 -3.69
CA ALA A 10 -8.32 -30.66 -3.53
C ALA A 10 -8.68 -31.52 -4.74
N ILE A 11 -8.50 -31.00 -5.97
CA ILE A 11 -8.73 -31.77 -7.20
C ILE A 11 -7.80 -32.99 -7.25
N THR A 12 -6.52 -32.83 -6.93
CA THR A 12 -5.55 -33.92 -6.90
C THR A 12 -5.96 -34.98 -5.89
N LEU A 13 -6.41 -34.58 -4.71
CA LEU A 13 -6.85 -35.47 -3.63
C LEU A 13 -8.10 -36.25 -4.02
N VAL A 14 -9.07 -35.62 -4.69
CA VAL A 14 -10.25 -36.27 -5.23
C VAL A 14 -9.87 -37.28 -6.31
N LEU A 15 -9.04 -36.93 -7.27
CA LEU A 15 -8.56 -37.83 -8.31
C LEU A 15 -7.80 -39.03 -7.71
N TYR A 16 -6.97 -38.78 -6.70
CA TYR A 16 -6.26 -39.83 -6.00
C TYR A 16 -7.22 -40.77 -5.22
N SER A 17 -8.23 -40.21 -4.56
CA SER A 17 -9.25 -41.00 -3.87
C SER A 17 -10.04 -41.90 -4.84
N VAL A 18 -10.42 -41.39 -6.01
CA VAL A 18 -11.06 -42.17 -7.08
C VAL A 18 -10.12 -43.29 -7.53
N PHE A 19 -8.84 -43.01 -7.70
CA PHE A 19 -7.83 -43.97 -8.10
C PHE A 19 -7.69 -45.12 -7.07
N LEU A 20 -7.71 -44.80 -5.75
CA LEU A 20 -7.71 -45.79 -4.66
C LEU A 20 -9.00 -46.63 -4.65
N CYS A 21 -10.16 -46.03 -4.93
CA CYS A 21 -11.44 -46.76 -4.97
C CYS A 21 -11.51 -47.80 -6.12
N LEU A 22 -10.74 -47.59 -7.19
CA LEU A 22 -10.67 -48.53 -8.31
C LEU A 22 -9.87 -49.82 -8.01
N LYS A 23 -9.36 -50.00 -6.77
CA LYS A 23 -8.63 -51.19 -6.30
C LYS A 23 -7.54 -51.68 -7.28
N LEU A 24 -6.85 -50.73 -7.90
CA LEU A 24 -5.70 -51.00 -8.72
C LEU A 24 -4.58 -51.56 -7.82
N GLU A 25 -3.97 -52.61 -8.26
CA GLU A 25 -3.02 -53.56 -7.59
C GLU A 25 -2.13 -53.00 -6.45
N PRO A 26 -1.73 -53.85 -5.47
CA PRO A 26 -0.94 -53.48 -4.29
C PRO A 26 0.40 -52.84 -4.63
N VAL A 27 0.97 -53.06 -5.82
CA VAL A 27 2.18 -52.41 -6.34
C VAL A 27 2.02 -50.89 -6.43
N LEU A 28 0.83 -50.38 -6.78
CA LEU A 28 0.54 -48.96 -6.86
C LEU A 28 0.53 -48.26 -5.49
N PHE A 29 0.32 -49.00 -4.42
CA PHE A 29 0.34 -48.46 -3.06
C PHE A 29 1.74 -48.04 -2.63
N ILE A 30 2.78 -48.76 -3.07
CA ILE A 30 4.19 -48.46 -2.78
C ILE A 30 4.60 -47.14 -3.46
N TYR A 31 4.10 -46.90 -4.65
CA TYR A 31 4.38 -45.67 -5.46
C TYR A 31 3.34 -44.57 -5.31
N SER A 32 2.48 -44.69 -4.31
CA SER A 32 1.40 -43.75 -4.00
C SER A 32 1.84 -42.27 -3.95
N PRO A 33 2.95 -41.87 -3.30
CA PRO A 33 3.42 -40.49 -3.29
C PRO A 33 3.78 -39.96 -4.70
N LEU A 34 4.48 -40.79 -5.50
CA LEU A 34 4.85 -40.45 -6.86
C LEU A 34 3.64 -40.23 -7.77
N ILE A 35 2.63 -41.09 -7.66
CA ILE A 35 1.37 -40.96 -8.43
C ILE A 35 0.70 -39.65 -8.07
N THR A 36 0.68 -39.30 -6.80
CA THR A 36 0.09 -38.03 -6.33
C THR A 36 0.83 -36.81 -6.92
N GLU A 37 2.15 -36.88 -7.00
CA GLU A 37 2.97 -35.82 -7.61
C GLU A 37 2.71 -35.68 -9.12
N VAL A 38 2.66 -36.80 -9.84
CA VAL A 38 2.34 -36.81 -11.28
C VAL A 38 0.98 -36.20 -11.52
N LEU A 39 -0.04 -36.62 -10.74
CA LEU A 39 -1.40 -36.05 -10.85
C LEU A 39 -1.42 -34.57 -10.57
N LEU A 40 -0.67 -34.10 -9.54
CA LEU A 40 -0.56 -32.69 -9.21
C LEU A 40 0.05 -31.89 -10.35
N VAL A 41 1.14 -32.36 -10.93
CA VAL A 41 1.80 -31.70 -12.08
C VAL A 41 0.87 -31.61 -13.28
N VAL A 42 0.12 -32.69 -13.59
CA VAL A 42 -0.86 -32.72 -14.69
C VAL A 42 -1.98 -31.70 -14.42
N VAL A 43 -2.56 -31.68 -13.22
CA VAL A 43 -3.62 -30.74 -12.85
C VAL A 43 -3.13 -29.28 -12.96
N LEU A 44 -1.92 -29.00 -12.48
CA LEU A 44 -1.31 -27.67 -12.57
C LEU A 44 -1.03 -27.25 -14.01
N ALA A 45 -0.62 -28.19 -14.88
CA ALA A 45 -0.46 -27.96 -16.31
C ALA A 45 -1.80 -27.56 -16.97
N PHE A 46 -2.89 -28.25 -16.71
CA PHE A 46 -4.23 -27.89 -17.21
C PHE A 46 -4.67 -26.52 -16.73
N ILE A 47 -4.42 -26.21 -15.46
CA ILE A 47 -4.71 -24.87 -14.89
C ILE A 47 -3.87 -23.80 -15.62
N GLY A 48 -2.60 -24.07 -15.86
CA GLY A 48 -1.70 -23.20 -16.62
C GLY A 48 -2.20 -22.90 -18.05
N PHE A 49 -2.67 -23.91 -18.76
CA PHE A 49 -3.26 -23.74 -20.09
C PHE A 49 -4.52 -22.86 -20.07
N SER A 50 -5.33 -22.96 -19.04
CA SER A 50 -6.56 -22.17 -18.91
C SER A 50 -6.31 -20.68 -18.65
N ARG A 51 -5.09 -20.29 -18.26
CA ARG A 51 -4.72 -18.93 -17.84
C ARG A 51 -5.16 -17.85 -18.83
N ARG A 52 -4.85 -18.03 -20.12
CA ARG A 52 -5.16 -17.03 -21.16
C ARG A 52 -6.66 -16.82 -21.30
N SER A 53 -7.45 -17.91 -21.29
CA SER A 53 -8.91 -17.87 -21.41
C SER A 53 -9.56 -17.20 -20.20
N VAL A 54 -9.10 -17.53 -18.99
CA VAL A 54 -9.64 -16.95 -17.76
C VAL A 54 -9.31 -15.46 -17.66
N LEU A 55 -8.08 -15.04 -17.97
CA LEU A 55 -7.69 -13.63 -17.99
C LEU A 55 -8.47 -12.83 -19.03
N LYS A 56 -8.72 -13.40 -20.21
CA LYS A 56 -9.56 -12.79 -21.24
C LYS A 56 -11.00 -12.59 -20.74
N LYS A 57 -11.58 -13.60 -20.10
CA LYS A 57 -12.94 -13.54 -19.53
C LYS A 57 -13.07 -12.45 -18.43
N ILE A 58 -12.04 -12.29 -17.59
CA ILE A 58 -12.02 -11.21 -16.58
C ILE A 58 -11.94 -9.83 -17.25
N ARG A 59 -11.17 -9.68 -18.32
CA ARG A 59 -11.03 -8.42 -19.06
C ARG A 59 -12.35 -7.99 -19.71
N THR A 60 -13.15 -8.93 -20.19
CA THR A 60 -14.46 -8.67 -20.84
C THR A 60 -15.62 -8.63 -19.86
N SER A 61 -15.40 -8.89 -18.58
CA SER A 61 -16.43 -8.90 -17.55
C SER A 61 -17.03 -7.50 -17.33
N THR A 62 -18.35 -7.44 -17.08
CA THR A 62 -19.11 -6.22 -16.76
C THR A 62 -18.87 -5.67 -15.35
N HIS A 63 -18.02 -6.32 -14.54
CA HIS A 63 -17.72 -5.85 -13.18
C HIS A 63 -17.00 -4.50 -13.14
N PRO A 64 -17.17 -3.70 -12.06
CA PRO A 64 -16.46 -2.45 -11.84
C PRO A 64 -14.95 -2.60 -11.97
N THR A 65 -14.26 -1.58 -12.47
CA THR A 65 -12.82 -1.60 -12.79
C THR A 65 -11.96 -2.07 -11.60
N TYR A 66 -12.28 -1.64 -10.38
CA TYR A 66 -11.53 -2.04 -9.18
C TYR A 66 -11.64 -3.53 -8.87
N LYS A 67 -12.85 -4.14 -9.05
CA LYS A 67 -13.04 -5.60 -8.87
C LYS A 67 -12.26 -6.39 -9.91
N ARG A 68 -12.26 -5.95 -11.17
CA ARG A 68 -11.48 -6.58 -12.25
C ARG A 68 -9.98 -6.55 -11.95
N THR A 69 -9.47 -5.43 -11.47
CA THR A 69 -8.05 -5.29 -11.09
C THR A 69 -7.70 -6.22 -9.94
N LEU A 70 -8.52 -6.27 -8.89
CA LEU A 70 -8.31 -7.15 -7.74
C LEU A 70 -8.33 -8.63 -8.17
N MET A 71 -9.33 -9.04 -8.96
CA MET A 71 -9.42 -10.42 -9.47
C MET A 71 -8.20 -10.79 -10.33
N ARG A 72 -7.75 -9.88 -11.19
CA ARG A 72 -6.57 -10.08 -12.03
C ARG A 72 -5.30 -10.26 -11.19
N THR A 73 -5.11 -9.41 -10.17
CA THR A 73 -3.94 -9.51 -9.28
C THR A 73 -3.95 -10.82 -8.50
N THR A 74 -5.08 -11.17 -7.88
CA THR A 74 -5.23 -12.44 -7.14
C THR A 74 -4.96 -13.65 -8.05
N LEU A 75 -5.46 -13.61 -9.27
CA LEU A 75 -5.27 -14.70 -10.23
C LEU A 75 -3.82 -14.80 -10.71
N ASN A 76 -3.15 -13.68 -10.94
CA ASN A 76 -1.73 -13.68 -11.30
C ASN A 76 -0.86 -14.29 -10.18
N GLU A 77 -1.13 -13.96 -8.91
CA GLU A 77 -0.46 -14.57 -7.76
C GLU A 77 -0.71 -16.08 -7.71
N PHE A 78 -1.96 -16.49 -7.92
CA PHE A 78 -2.29 -17.92 -7.98
C PHE A 78 -1.52 -18.65 -9.08
N TYR A 79 -1.47 -18.11 -10.30
CA TYR A 79 -0.73 -18.72 -11.40
C TYR A 79 0.78 -18.72 -11.18
N PHE A 80 1.31 -17.70 -10.51
CA PHE A 80 2.73 -17.67 -10.15
C PHE A 80 3.09 -18.83 -9.23
N ILE A 81 2.30 -19.03 -8.16
CA ILE A 81 2.52 -20.13 -7.21
C ILE A 81 2.31 -21.48 -7.89
N ALA A 82 1.24 -21.63 -8.66
CA ALA A 82 0.95 -22.87 -9.40
C ALA A 82 2.11 -23.26 -10.33
N GLN A 83 2.68 -22.30 -11.04
CA GLN A 83 3.82 -22.52 -11.92
C GLN A 83 5.10 -22.85 -11.15
N LEU A 84 5.34 -22.19 -9.99
CA LEU A 84 6.48 -22.51 -9.12
C LEU A 84 6.41 -23.96 -8.64
N VAL A 85 5.25 -24.35 -8.10
CA VAL A 85 5.00 -25.73 -7.62
C VAL A 85 5.19 -26.72 -8.78
N GLN A 86 4.58 -26.47 -9.93
CA GLN A 86 4.72 -27.31 -11.11
C GLN A 86 6.17 -27.52 -11.52
N ASN A 87 6.95 -26.44 -11.62
CA ASN A 87 8.35 -26.50 -12.05
C ASN A 87 9.19 -27.32 -11.06
N ILE A 88 9.02 -27.14 -9.76
CA ILE A 88 9.78 -27.83 -8.72
C ILE A 88 9.46 -29.32 -8.74
N TYR A 89 8.17 -29.70 -8.79
CA TYR A 89 7.80 -31.12 -8.86
C TYR A 89 8.17 -31.77 -10.19
N THR A 90 8.12 -31.04 -11.31
CA THR A 90 8.62 -31.54 -12.59
C THR A 90 10.12 -31.83 -12.52
N LEU A 91 10.91 -30.96 -11.88
CA LEU A 91 12.33 -31.20 -11.66
C LEU A 91 12.59 -32.43 -10.77
N HIS A 92 11.77 -32.60 -9.73
CA HIS A 92 11.84 -33.79 -8.86
C HIS A 92 11.52 -35.08 -9.64
N LEU A 93 10.44 -35.11 -10.41
CA LEU A 93 10.08 -36.22 -11.29
C LEU A 93 11.19 -36.54 -12.31
N PHE A 94 11.84 -35.51 -12.86
CA PHE A 94 12.99 -35.67 -13.74
C PHE A 94 14.18 -36.31 -13.01
N ALA A 95 14.47 -35.90 -11.77
CA ALA A 95 15.52 -36.51 -10.97
C ALA A 95 15.22 -37.99 -10.67
N ILE A 96 13.97 -38.36 -10.41
CA ILE A 96 13.52 -39.75 -10.26
C ILE A 96 13.76 -40.52 -11.56
N LEU A 97 13.39 -39.94 -12.71
CA LEU A 97 13.60 -40.58 -14.02
C LEU A 97 15.10 -40.85 -14.28
N VAL A 98 15.96 -39.84 -14.00
CA VAL A 98 17.41 -40.02 -14.13
C VAL A 98 17.95 -41.14 -13.23
N TYR A 99 17.49 -41.15 -11.99
CA TYR A 99 17.88 -42.21 -11.02
C TYR A 99 17.45 -43.60 -11.46
N SER A 100 16.25 -43.75 -12.06
CA SER A 100 15.75 -45.04 -12.55
C SER A 100 16.53 -45.60 -13.76
N ILE A 101 17.30 -44.78 -14.48
CA ILE A 101 18.11 -45.19 -15.61
C ILE A 101 19.52 -45.64 -15.17
N LEU A 102 19.92 -45.33 -13.92
CA LEU A 102 21.23 -45.71 -13.40
C LEU A 102 21.36 -47.25 -13.27
N PRO A 103 22.57 -47.83 -13.46
CA PRO A 103 22.79 -49.25 -13.25
C PRO A 103 22.47 -49.68 -11.81
N ASP A 104 21.97 -50.92 -11.63
CA ASP A 104 21.59 -51.48 -10.34
C ASP A 104 22.73 -51.43 -9.31
N THR A 105 24.00 -51.47 -9.76
CA THR A 105 25.18 -51.34 -8.91
C THR A 105 25.31 -49.99 -8.21
N MET A 106 24.69 -48.95 -8.75
CA MET A 106 24.68 -47.57 -8.21
C MET A 106 23.38 -47.26 -7.47
N GLN A 107 22.37 -48.13 -7.58
CA GLN A 107 21.11 -47.93 -6.91
C GLN A 107 21.19 -48.45 -5.49
N SER A 108 20.71 -47.63 -4.51
CA SER A 108 20.64 -47.99 -3.09
C SER A 108 19.21 -47.94 -2.62
N VAL A 109 18.75 -48.95 -1.92
CA VAL A 109 17.40 -49.02 -1.31
C VAL A 109 17.10 -47.80 -0.44
N ARG A 110 18.11 -47.26 0.23
CA ARG A 110 17.95 -46.09 1.09
C ARG A 110 17.72 -44.81 0.26
N THR A 111 18.48 -44.62 -0.84
CA THR A 111 18.35 -43.50 -1.75
C THR A 111 17.01 -43.55 -2.49
N GLU A 112 16.61 -44.75 -2.89
CA GLU A 112 15.32 -44.99 -3.53
C GLU A 112 14.16 -44.59 -2.62
N ARG A 113 14.12 -45.05 -1.37
CA ARG A 113 13.10 -44.66 -0.40
C ARG A 113 13.06 -43.15 -0.18
N PHE A 114 14.22 -42.52 -0.01
CA PHE A 114 14.33 -41.08 0.15
C PHE A 114 13.77 -40.34 -1.05
N LEU A 115 14.19 -40.69 -2.27
CA LEU A 115 13.83 -40.03 -3.50
C LEU A 115 12.34 -40.19 -3.83
N TYR A 116 11.80 -41.41 -3.74
CA TYR A 116 10.43 -41.71 -4.14
C TYR A 116 9.37 -41.34 -3.09
N ARG A 117 9.73 -41.23 -1.81
CA ARG A 117 8.77 -41.09 -0.72
C ARG A 117 8.98 -39.83 0.12
N GLU A 118 10.21 -39.59 0.54
CA GLU A 118 10.49 -38.55 1.55
C GLU A 118 10.74 -37.17 0.90
N LEU A 119 11.46 -37.14 -0.21
CA LEU A 119 11.87 -35.88 -0.86
C LEU A 119 10.68 -35.07 -1.36
N GLY A 120 9.67 -35.71 -1.96
CA GLY A 120 8.46 -35.03 -2.41
C GLY A 120 7.70 -34.34 -1.29
N VAL A 121 7.60 -34.99 -0.12
CA VAL A 121 6.97 -34.39 1.07
C VAL A 121 7.79 -33.22 1.58
N LEU A 122 9.12 -33.37 1.63
CA LEU A 122 10.04 -32.32 2.07
C LEU A 122 9.97 -31.10 1.16
N ILE A 123 9.92 -31.28 -0.15
CA ILE A 123 9.69 -30.23 -1.14
C ILE A 123 8.38 -29.49 -0.86
N GLY A 124 7.29 -30.23 -0.61
CA GLY A 124 5.99 -29.65 -0.28
C GLY A 124 6.06 -28.75 0.96
N ILE A 125 6.70 -29.24 2.02
CA ILE A 125 6.89 -28.46 3.27
C ILE A 125 7.70 -27.19 2.99
N LEU A 126 8.80 -27.28 2.23
CA LEU A 126 9.65 -26.13 1.90
C LEU A 126 8.88 -25.08 1.07
N ILE A 127 8.04 -25.51 0.12
CA ILE A 127 7.20 -24.58 -0.66
C ILE A 127 6.20 -23.86 0.25
N ILE A 128 5.56 -24.56 1.19
CA ILE A 128 4.62 -23.97 2.14
C ILE A 128 5.35 -22.96 3.04
N LEU A 129 6.51 -23.29 3.56
CA LEU A 129 7.32 -22.39 4.39
C LEU A 129 7.75 -21.15 3.62
N TYR A 130 8.23 -21.32 2.38
CA TYR A 130 8.59 -20.21 1.51
C TYR A 130 7.41 -19.26 1.29
N GLU A 131 6.22 -19.79 1.01
CA GLU A 131 5.02 -18.98 0.78
C GLU A 131 4.54 -18.27 2.06
N GLN A 132 4.64 -18.90 3.20
CA GLN A 132 4.36 -18.29 4.50
C GLN A 132 5.28 -17.09 4.78
N ILE A 133 6.58 -17.27 4.57
CA ILE A 133 7.57 -16.20 4.76
C ILE A 133 7.31 -15.06 3.77
N ARG A 134 7.11 -15.37 2.50
CA ARG A 134 6.81 -14.39 1.45
C ARG A 134 5.56 -13.58 1.77
N LEU A 135 4.47 -14.23 2.16
CA LEU A 135 3.22 -13.57 2.53
C LEU A 135 3.38 -12.71 3.79
N SER A 136 4.12 -13.18 4.79
CA SER A 136 4.40 -12.42 6.01
C SER A 136 5.20 -11.14 5.71
N LEU A 137 6.23 -11.22 4.87
CA LEU A 137 7.02 -10.06 4.43
C LEU A 137 6.17 -9.06 3.65
N MET A 138 5.34 -9.53 2.70
CA MET A 138 4.41 -8.68 1.96
C MET A 138 3.38 -8.02 2.87
N GLN A 139 2.82 -8.75 3.82
CA GLN A 139 1.85 -8.20 4.77
C GLN A 139 2.49 -7.14 5.68
N GLY A 140 3.73 -7.35 6.12
CA GLY A 140 4.48 -6.37 6.89
C GLY A 140 4.73 -5.07 6.12
N SER A 141 5.07 -5.16 4.84
CA SER A 141 5.23 -4.01 3.95
C SER A 141 3.90 -3.27 3.72
N LEU A 142 2.82 -4.00 3.44
CA LEU A 142 1.50 -3.42 3.21
C LEU A 142 0.89 -2.75 4.46
N ARG A 143 1.20 -3.25 5.66
CA ARG A 143 0.76 -2.61 6.92
C ARG A 143 1.44 -1.28 7.19
N LYS A 144 2.69 -1.11 6.76
CA LYS A 144 3.45 0.14 6.92
C LYS A 144 3.12 1.15 5.83
N GLU A 145 2.43 0.74 4.77
CA GLU A 145 2.11 1.62 3.65
C GLU A 145 0.93 2.53 3.99
N MET A 146 1.06 3.80 3.64
CA MET A 146 -0.03 4.77 3.75
C MET A 146 -0.90 4.73 2.49
N TRP A 147 -2.17 4.39 2.68
CA TRP A 147 -3.16 4.33 1.60
C TRP A 147 -3.83 5.69 1.43
N LEU A 148 -3.61 6.32 0.29
CA LEU A 148 -4.19 7.61 -0.05
C LEU A 148 -5.44 7.41 -0.91
N PRO A 149 -6.55 8.11 -0.61
CA PRO A 149 -7.71 8.12 -1.49
C PRO A 149 -7.38 8.86 -2.78
N VAL A 150 -7.93 8.37 -3.88
CA VAL A 150 -7.88 9.03 -5.19
C VAL A 150 -9.23 9.68 -5.42
N LEU A 151 -9.22 10.96 -5.71
CA LEU A 151 -10.42 11.75 -5.97
C LEU A 151 -10.67 11.90 -7.48
N ASN A 152 -11.94 12.09 -7.84
CA ASN A 152 -12.31 12.65 -9.14
C ASN A 152 -12.27 14.18 -9.08
N GLU A 153 -12.52 14.86 -10.20
CA GLU A 153 -12.56 16.34 -10.26
C GLU A 153 -13.63 16.95 -9.36
N GLY A 154 -14.69 16.23 -9.06
CA GLY A 154 -15.74 16.64 -8.11
C GLY A 154 -15.43 16.37 -6.64
N GLY A 155 -14.20 15.93 -6.30
CA GLY A 155 -13.78 15.66 -4.92
C GLY A 155 -14.31 14.34 -4.32
N LYS A 156 -14.97 13.48 -5.09
CA LYS A 156 -15.46 12.18 -4.62
C LYS A 156 -14.37 11.13 -4.71
N VAL A 157 -14.27 10.28 -3.68
CA VAL A 157 -13.33 9.16 -3.66
C VAL A 157 -13.73 8.10 -4.68
N ILE A 158 -12.85 7.84 -5.64
CA ILE A 158 -13.02 6.83 -6.69
C ILE A 158 -12.15 5.58 -6.51
N GLY A 159 -11.19 5.63 -5.60
CA GLY A 159 -10.29 4.52 -5.29
C GLY A 159 -9.28 4.89 -4.23
N CYS A 160 -8.29 4.03 -4.05
CA CYS A 160 -7.14 4.30 -3.21
C CYS A 160 -5.86 3.77 -3.87
N ILE A 161 -4.73 4.38 -3.53
CA ILE A 161 -3.40 4.00 -4.01
C ILE A 161 -2.40 4.12 -2.86
N ALA A 162 -1.38 3.27 -2.87
CA ALA A 162 -0.27 3.38 -1.93
C ALA A 162 0.53 4.67 -2.18
N ARG A 163 0.91 5.37 -1.12
CA ARG A 163 1.67 6.62 -1.21
C ARG A 163 3.00 6.45 -1.96
N SER A 164 3.70 5.35 -1.72
CA SER A 164 4.94 4.99 -2.41
C SER A 164 4.72 4.89 -3.92
N VAL A 165 3.66 4.20 -4.34
CA VAL A 165 3.30 4.00 -5.75
C VAL A 165 2.83 5.31 -6.39
N SER A 166 2.02 6.11 -5.68
CA SER A 166 1.54 7.41 -6.20
C SER A 166 2.67 8.36 -6.55
N ARG A 167 3.80 8.31 -5.81
CA ARG A 167 4.98 9.15 -6.03
C ARG A 167 5.86 8.72 -7.20
N THR A 168 5.82 7.44 -7.57
CA THR A 168 6.68 6.87 -8.62
C THR A 168 6.02 6.86 -10.00
N LEU A 169 4.70 6.96 -10.05
CA LEU A 169 3.97 6.93 -11.32
C LEU A 169 4.00 8.30 -12.01
N PRO A 170 4.09 8.33 -13.34
CA PRO A 170 4.09 9.57 -14.11
C PRO A 170 2.72 10.30 -14.06
N LYS A 171 1.65 9.56 -13.76
CA LYS A 171 0.31 10.12 -13.64
C LYS A 171 0.12 10.76 -12.27
N LYS A 172 -0.21 12.03 -12.23
CA LYS A 172 -0.62 12.72 -11.00
C LYS A 172 -1.99 12.23 -10.54
N TYR A 173 -2.06 11.76 -9.30
CA TYR A 173 -3.32 11.39 -8.67
C TYR A 173 -3.81 12.53 -7.77
N TYR A 174 -5.12 12.77 -7.79
CA TYR A 174 -5.75 13.80 -6.97
C TYR A 174 -5.99 13.29 -5.56
N HIS A 175 -5.25 13.83 -4.58
CA HIS A 175 -5.30 13.42 -3.18
C HIS A 175 -5.76 14.54 -2.27
N PRO A 176 -6.61 14.27 -1.25
CA PRO A 176 -6.96 15.25 -0.24
C PRO A 176 -5.82 15.41 0.76
N ILE A 177 -5.53 16.66 1.10
CA ILE A 177 -4.60 17.02 2.19
C ILE A 177 -5.23 18.06 3.10
N VAL A 178 -4.78 18.04 4.35
CA VAL A 178 -5.10 19.03 5.36
C VAL A 178 -3.85 19.86 5.65
N ARG A 179 -4.04 21.14 5.78
CA ARG A 179 -3.03 22.11 6.21
C ARG A 179 -3.60 22.96 7.32
N VAL A 180 -2.78 23.25 8.35
CA VAL A 180 -3.23 24.07 9.48
C VAL A 180 -2.25 25.21 9.69
N ALA A 181 -2.74 26.42 9.53
CA ALA A 181 -2.03 27.63 9.88
C ALA A 181 -2.18 27.90 11.37
N VAL A 182 -1.11 28.32 12.03
CA VAL A 182 -1.09 28.68 13.45
C VAL A 182 -0.79 30.15 13.57
N ILE A 183 -1.69 30.88 14.25
CA ILE A 183 -1.59 32.32 14.49
C ILE A 183 -1.46 32.58 15.97
N HIS A 184 -0.57 33.48 16.34
CA HIS A 184 -0.40 33.98 17.70
C HIS A 184 -0.10 35.49 17.65
N ASN A 185 -0.92 36.29 18.33
CA ASN A 185 -0.81 37.74 18.37
C ASN A 185 -0.64 38.40 16.98
N GLY A 186 -1.46 37.99 16.01
CA GLY A 186 -1.41 38.51 14.62
C GLY A 186 -0.20 38.07 13.80
N MET A 187 0.64 37.18 14.32
CA MET A 187 1.79 36.60 13.62
C MET A 187 1.56 35.15 13.28
N LEU A 188 2.10 34.71 12.12
CA LEU A 188 2.06 33.33 11.66
C LEU A 188 3.26 32.54 12.20
N TYR A 189 2.98 31.39 12.80
CA TYR A 189 4.01 30.46 13.21
C TYR A 189 4.37 29.54 12.02
N LEU A 190 5.57 29.70 11.51
CA LEU A 190 6.08 28.99 10.34
C LEU A 190 7.35 28.21 10.68
N MET A 191 7.59 27.12 9.98
CA MET A 191 8.77 26.29 10.14
C MET A 191 9.36 25.87 8.80
N LYS A 192 10.62 25.50 8.82
CA LYS A 192 11.32 24.99 7.65
C LYS A 192 10.91 23.55 7.35
N ARG A 193 10.54 23.27 6.11
CA ARG A 193 10.23 21.92 5.62
C ARG A 193 11.51 21.08 5.55
N SER A 194 11.35 19.76 5.70
CA SER A 194 12.47 18.82 5.51
C SER A 194 13.03 18.93 4.09
N LYS A 195 14.37 18.73 3.98
CA LYS A 195 15.05 18.60 2.69
C LYS A 195 14.55 17.43 1.86
N ASP A 196 13.99 16.39 2.52
CA ASP A 196 13.41 15.20 1.87
C ASP A 196 11.92 15.38 1.52
N ALA A 197 11.37 16.59 1.71
CA ALA A 197 9.98 16.86 1.38
C ALA A 197 9.76 16.71 -0.14
N PHE A 198 8.73 15.99 -0.53
CA PHE A 198 8.45 15.71 -1.95
C PHE A 198 8.06 16.96 -2.74
N VAL A 199 7.37 17.89 -2.09
CA VAL A 199 6.94 19.18 -2.65
C VAL A 199 7.60 20.29 -1.87
N SER A 200 8.16 21.29 -2.55
CA SER A 200 8.84 22.46 -1.97
C SER A 200 9.78 22.10 -0.80
N PRO A 201 10.84 21.27 -1.04
CA PRO A 201 11.82 20.95 -0.01
C PRO A 201 12.58 22.18 0.44
N ASP A 202 13.00 22.20 1.70
CA ASP A 202 13.87 23.25 2.30
C ASP A 202 13.25 24.66 2.35
N THR A 203 11.96 24.81 2.05
CA THR A 203 11.19 26.07 2.11
C THR A 203 10.49 26.24 3.46
N ILE A 204 10.03 27.46 3.75
CA ILE A 204 9.24 27.79 4.94
C ILE A 204 7.75 27.55 4.68
N ASP A 205 7.07 26.94 5.65
CA ASP A 205 5.67 26.55 5.53
C ASP A 205 5.00 26.39 6.90
N TYR A 206 3.69 26.10 6.92
CA TYR A 206 2.98 25.76 8.16
C TYR A 206 3.54 24.50 8.82
N PRO A 207 3.50 24.44 10.16
CA PRO A 207 4.01 23.29 10.92
C PRO A 207 3.19 22.02 10.71
N PHE A 208 1.91 22.16 10.42
CA PHE A 208 0.98 21.04 10.32
C PHE A 208 0.43 20.88 8.90
N HIS A 209 0.77 19.76 8.30
CA HIS A 209 0.20 19.32 7.03
C HIS A 209 0.18 17.79 7.00
N SER A 210 -0.93 17.21 6.53
CA SER A 210 -1.11 15.76 6.50
C SER A 210 -1.96 15.35 5.31
N TYR A 211 -1.67 14.16 4.76
CA TYR A 211 -2.58 13.50 3.84
C TYR A 211 -3.79 12.96 4.60
N VAL A 212 -4.98 13.14 4.05
CA VAL A 212 -6.16 12.42 4.53
C VAL A 212 -6.02 10.98 4.07
N LEU A 213 -5.89 10.04 5.02
CA LEU A 213 -5.74 8.64 4.68
C LEU A 213 -7.08 8.03 4.21
N PHE A 214 -7.00 6.94 3.47
CA PHE A 214 -8.19 6.23 3.00
C PHE A 214 -9.04 5.77 4.20
N ARG A 215 -10.32 6.11 4.19
CA ARG A 215 -11.31 5.90 5.26
C ARG A 215 -11.18 6.83 6.49
N HIS A 216 -10.26 7.77 6.50
CA HIS A 216 -10.24 8.82 7.51
C HIS A 216 -11.08 10.01 7.05
N SER A 217 -11.66 10.74 8.01
CA SER A 217 -12.34 12.01 7.73
C SER A 217 -11.33 13.16 7.72
N ILE A 218 -11.73 14.29 7.12
CA ILE A 218 -10.90 15.49 7.14
C ILE A 218 -10.76 15.99 8.60
N GLU A 219 -11.84 15.98 9.36
CA GLU A 219 -11.88 16.43 10.75
C GLU A 219 -10.99 15.58 11.66
N SER A 220 -11.01 14.25 11.52
CA SER A 220 -10.10 13.37 12.27
C SER A 220 -8.64 13.64 11.92
N THR A 221 -8.35 13.85 10.62
CA THR A 221 -6.99 14.15 10.15
C THR A 221 -6.50 15.51 10.67
N VAL A 222 -7.37 16.52 10.77
CA VAL A 222 -7.01 17.81 11.36
C VAL A 222 -6.62 17.62 12.83
N ARG A 223 -7.44 16.94 13.63
CA ARG A 223 -7.16 16.68 15.05
C ARG A 223 -5.86 15.87 15.23
N GLU A 224 -5.67 14.82 14.46
CA GLU A 224 -4.45 14.01 14.49
C GLU A 224 -3.20 14.82 14.11
N SER A 225 -3.30 15.73 13.11
CA SER A 225 -2.17 16.53 12.66
C SER A 225 -1.73 17.59 13.67
N VAL A 226 -2.67 18.14 14.42
CA VAL A 226 -2.43 19.13 15.48
C VAL A 226 -2.00 18.47 16.80
N GLY A 227 -2.39 17.20 17.03
CA GLY A 227 -1.97 16.40 18.19
C GLY A 227 -2.50 16.95 19.49
N GLU A 228 -1.62 17.06 20.50
CA GLU A 228 -1.98 17.49 21.87
C GLU A 228 -2.66 18.86 21.95
N LEU A 229 -2.40 19.74 20.99
CA LEU A 229 -3.10 21.04 20.93
C LEU A 229 -4.61 20.89 20.67
N ALA A 230 -5.05 19.82 20.01
CA ALA A 230 -6.47 19.56 19.76
C ALA A 230 -7.23 19.05 20.98
N GLU A 231 -6.54 18.65 22.04
CA GLU A 231 -7.13 18.17 23.30
C GLU A 231 -7.49 19.34 24.25
N GLN A 232 -7.01 20.54 23.97
CA GLN A 232 -7.33 21.73 24.74
C GLN A 232 -8.72 22.28 24.35
N GLU A 233 -9.58 22.47 25.30
CA GLU A 233 -10.98 22.95 25.10
C GLU A 233 -11.05 24.29 24.34
N ASP A 234 -10.05 25.15 24.54
CA ASP A 234 -9.97 26.49 23.93
C ASP A 234 -9.41 26.54 22.52
N ILE A 235 -8.86 25.43 22.02
CA ILE A 235 -8.23 25.37 20.69
C ILE A 235 -9.10 24.58 19.73
N THR A 236 -9.82 25.30 18.87
CA THR A 236 -10.66 24.70 17.84
C THR A 236 -10.14 25.07 16.47
N PRO A 237 -9.68 24.09 15.64
CA PRO A 237 -9.32 24.35 14.26
C PRO A 237 -10.53 24.84 13.46
N ARG A 238 -10.44 26.02 12.89
CA ARG A 238 -11.49 26.61 12.05
C ARG A 238 -11.18 26.39 10.58
N PHE A 239 -12.15 25.88 9.84
CA PHE A 239 -12.03 25.74 8.38
C PHE A 239 -11.99 27.14 7.75
N LEU A 240 -11.01 27.37 6.86
CA LEU A 240 -10.86 28.61 6.13
C LEU A 240 -11.28 28.47 4.66
N ILE A 241 -10.59 27.61 3.91
CA ILE A 241 -10.81 27.47 2.48
C ILE A 241 -10.48 26.05 1.99
N ARG A 242 -11.15 25.65 0.93
CA ARG A 242 -10.81 24.44 0.16
C ARG A 242 -10.52 24.82 -1.28
N TYR A 243 -9.39 24.35 -1.81
CA TYR A 243 -8.97 24.64 -3.17
C TYR A 243 -8.18 23.49 -3.78
N THR A 244 -8.01 23.51 -5.09
CA THR A 244 -7.16 22.55 -5.80
C THR A 244 -5.78 23.16 -6.01
N PHE A 245 -4.77 22.48 -5.51
CA PHE A 245 -3.37 22.78 -5.78
C PHE A 245 -2.85 21.79 -6.83
N GLU A 246 -2.23 22.30 -7.87
CA GLU A 246 -1.59 21.46 -8.88
C GLU A 246 -0.26 22.10 -9.32
N ASN A 247 0.80 21.29 -9.31
CA ASN A 247 2.10 21.63 -9.88
C ASN A 247 2.62 20.46 -10.74
N GLU A 248 3.88 20.51 -11.15
CA GLU A 248 4.48 19.44 -11.97
C GLU A 248 4.45 18.07 -11.31
N LYS A 249 4.54 18.00 -9.97
CA LYS A 249 4.71 16.76 -9.21
C LYS A 249 3.40 16.20 -8.64
N VAL A 250 2.47 17.06 -8.24
CA VAL A 250 1.29 16.67 -7.47
C VAL A 250 0.03 17.39 -7.88
N LYS A 251 -1.13 16.76 -7.58
CA LYS A 251 -2.45 17.38 -7.61
C LYS A 251 -3.15 17.10 -6.28
N HIS A 252 -3.47 18.14 -5.52
CA HIS A 252 -4.03 18.00 -4.18
C HIS A 252 -5.33 18.81 -4.02
N LEU A 253 -6.32 18.21 -3.34
CA LEU A 253 -7.45 18.93 -2.77
C LEU A 253 -7.06 19.40 -1.38
N VAL A 254 -6.72 20.65 -1.26
CA VAL A 254 -6.25 21.26 -0.02
C VAL A 254 -7.43 21.74 0.79
N SER A 255 -7.49 21.36 2.08
CA SER A 255 -8.37 21.93 3.08
C SER A 255 -7.52 22.69 4.09
N LEU A 256 -7.57 24.01 4.06
CA LEU A 256 -6.83 24.87 4.97
C LEU A 256 -7.68 25.18 6.19
N TYR A 257 -7.09 24.95 7.35
CA TYR A 257 -7.63 25.27 8.68
C TYR A 257 -6.73 26.29 9.36
N VAL A 258 -7.28 26.98 10.34
CA VAL A 258 -6.55 27.97 11.15
C VAL A 258 -6.80 27.70 12.61
N ILE A 259 -5.76 27.85 13.42
CA ILE A 259 -5.78 27.82 14.87
C ILE A 259 -5.20 29.15 15.37
N CYS A 260 -5.94 29.83 16.25
CA CYS A 260 -5.48 31.04 16.94
C CYS A 260 -5.08 30.67 18.37
N LEU A 261 -3.81 30.84 18.70
CA LEU A 261 -3.26 30.61 20.04
C LEU A 261 -3.30 31.93 20.83
N ARG A 262 -3.79 31.88 22.06
CA ARG A 262 -3.95 33.05 22.93
C ARG A 262 -2.81 33.21 23.94
N THR A 263 -2.19 32.11 24.35
CA THR A 263 -1.17 32.11 25.40
C THR A 263 0.19 31.65 24.90
N GLU A 264 1.26 32.14 25.53
CA GLU A 264 2.64 31.68 25.26
C GLU A 264 2.82 30.19 25.61
N GLU A 265 2.07 29.66 26.56
CA GLU A 265 2.10 28.23 26.90
C GLU A 265 1.60 27.38 25.73
N GLN A 266 0.48 27.76 25.12
CA GLN A 266 -0.03 27.13 23.91
C GLN A 266 0.96 27.18 22.75
N LEU A 267 1.62 28.33 22.58
CA LEU A 267 2.66 28.48 21.57
C LEU A 267 3.88 27.60 21.89
N SER A 268 4.26 27.49 23.16
CA SER A 268 5.39 26.64 23.57
C SER A 268 5.16 25.16 23.26
N GLN A 269 3.94 24.67 23.42
CA GLN A 269 3.54 23.31 23.05
C GLN A 269 3.51 23.11 21.52
N CYS A 270 3.19 24.15 20.76
CA CYS A 270 3.25 24.13 19.31
C CYS A 270 4.68 24.15 18.75
N LYS A 271 5.67 24.64 19.53
CA LYS A 271 7.06 24.82 19.09
C LYS A 271 7.70 23.48 18.71
N LYS A 272 7.59 23.13 17.44
CA LYS A 272 8.50 22.15 16.83
C LYS A 272 9.86 22.82 16.64
N ALA A 273 10.94 22.06 16.78
CA ALA A 273 12.31 22.58 16.61
C ALA A 273 12.44 23.34 15.27
N GLY A 274 12.85 24.60 15.33
CA GLY A 274 13.12 25.42 14.15
C GLY A 274 11.99 26.31 13.63
N GLY A 275 10.81 26.33 14.27
CA GLY A 275 9.73 27.23 13.90
C GLY A 275 9.94 28.65 14.45
N LYS A 276 9.42 29.66 13.74
CA LYS A 276 9.46 31.09 14.09
C LYS A 276 8.12 31.75 13.85
N LEU A 277 7.86 32.83 14.61
CA LEU A 277 6.76 33.75 14.32
C LEU A 277 7.20 34.73 13.23
N TRP A 278 6.30 34.96 12.29
CA TRP A 278 6.49 35.86 11.18
C TRP A 278 5.36 36.89 11.13
N THR A 279 5.72 38.17 11.03
CA THR A 279 4.72 39.22 10.81
C THR A 279 4.28 39.23 9.36
N ALA A 280 3.09 39.75 9.09
CA ALA A 280 2.58 39.89 7.71
C ALA A 280 3.56 40.66 6.82
N LYS A 281 4.15 41.74 7.33
CA LYS A 281 5.14 42.56 6.62
C LYS A 281 6.39 41.76 6.24
N GLN A 282 6.95 40.97 7.16
CA GLN A 282 8.11 40.11 6.86
C GLN A 282 7.79 39.06 5.79
N ILE A 283 6.55 38.57 5.78
CA ILE A 283 6.12 37.59 4.77
C ILE A 283 6.00 38.28 3.41
N GLU A 284 5.34 39.45 3.35
CA GLU A 284 5.20 40.21 2.11
C GLU A 284 6.53 40.55 1.45
N GLU A 285 7.52 40.98 2.24
CA GLU A 285 8.86 41.32 1.76
C GLU A 285 9.61 40.10 1.16
N ASN A 286 9.21 38.89 1.51
CA ASN A 286 9.84 37.65 1.08
C ASN A 286 8.97 36.79 0.16
N LEU A 287 7.77 37.24 -0.24
CA LEU A 287 6.95 36.54 -1.22
C LEU A 287 7.67 36.46 -2.58
N GLN A 288 7.45 35.37 -3.30
CA GLN A 288 8.04 35.09 -4.62
C GLN A 288 9.56 35.03 -4.67
N SER A 289 10.24 35.06 -3.50
CA SER A 289 11.70 34.92 -3.40
C SER A 289 12.16 33.44 -3.34
N GLY A 290 11.22 32.49 -3.33
CA GLY A 290 11.49 31.06 -3.16
C GLY A 290 11.75 30.65 -1.70
N VAL A 291 11.59 31.55 -0.74
CA VAL A 291 11.71 31.27 0.69
C VAL A 291 10.53 30.43 1.18
N PHE A 292 9.33 30.70 0.69
CA PHE A 292 8.12 30.01 1.10
C PHE A 292 7.75 28.88 0.15
N SER A 293 6.92 27.95 0.65
CA SER A 293 6.38 26.87 -0.18
C SER A 293 5.33 27.40 -1.16
N GLU A 294 5.21 26.76 -2.32
CA GLU A 294 4.19 27.09 -3.33
C GLU A 294 2.76 27.10 -2.77
N TYR A 295 2.47 26.21 -1.80
CA TYR A 295 1.18 26.20 -1.11
C TYR A 295 0.97 27.46 -0.27
N PHE A 296 1.98 27.81 0.53
CA PHE A 296 1.92 28.94 1.43
C PHE A 296 1.71 30.25 0.64
N GLU A 297 2.42 30.44 -0.46
CA GLU A 297 2.30 31.64 -1.28
C GLU A 297 0.89 31.80 -1.86
N GLN A 298 0.22 30.73 -2.23
CA GLN A 298 -1.17 30.77 -2.68
C GLN A 298 -2.15 31.06 -1.55
N GLU A 299 -1.88 30.59 -0.34
CA GLU A 299 -2.77 30.67 0.81
C GLU A 299 -2.64 32.00 1.57
N PHE A 300 -1.49 32.62 1.55
CA PHE A 300 -1.19 33.80 2.37
C PHE A 300 -2.16 34.95 2.10
N SER A 301 -2.50 35.23 0.84
CA SER A 301 -3.45 36.30 0.51
C SER A 301 -4.83 36.11 1.14
N TYR A 302 -5.29 34.85 1.27
CA TYR A 302 -6.56 34.55 1.94
C TYR A 302 -6.47 34.76 3.44
N LEU A 303 -5.37 34.34 4.07
CA LEU A 303 -5.14 34.57 5.51
C LEU A 303 -5.02 36.05 5.85
N GLN A 304 -4.28 36.80 5.05
CA GLN A 304 -4.06 38.21 5.22
C GLN A 304 -5.38 38.98 5.17
N ASN A 305 -6.21 38.75 4.14
CA ASN A 305 -7.45 39.46 3.90
C ASN A 305 -8.63 39.00 4.77
N THR A 306 -8.43 37.95 5.58
CA THR A 306 -9.48 37.43 6.46
C THR A 306 -9.07 37.51 7.92
N ILE A 307 -8.29 36.55 8.40
CA ILE A 307 -8.04 36.36 9.84
C ILE A 307 -7.02 37.35 10.37
N LEU A 308 -5.93 37.59 9.65
CA LEU A 308 -4.93 38.56 10.09
C LEU A 308 -5.48 40.00 10.12
N LEU A 309 -6.33 40.31 9.15
CA LEU A 309 -7.05 41.59 9.13
C LEU A 309 -8.02 41.70 10.31
N ALA A 310 -8.79 40.64 10.62
CA ALA A 310 -9.69 40.64 11.76
C ALA A 310 -8.95 40.77 13.10
N GLU A 311 -7.82 40.07 13.29
CA GLU A 311 -7.00 40.20 14.50
C GLU A 311 -6.37 41.59 14.65
N SER A 312 -5.99 42.25 13.56
CA SER A 312 -5.45 43.61 13.63
C SER A 312 -6.48 44.63 14.17
N PHE A 313 -7.75 44.41 13.93
CA PHE A 313 -8.82 45.23 14.53
C PHE A 313 -9.10 44.90 15.99
N CYS A 314 -8.92 43.65 16.41
CA CYS A 314 -9.12 43.23 17.80
C CYS A 314 -7.97 43.59 18.72
N CYS A 315 -6.73 43.73 18.21
CA CYS A 315 -5.55 44.09 18.98
C CYS A 315 -5.26 45.60 18.98
N GLY A 316 -6.09 46.43 18.31
CA GLY A 316 -5.96 47.87 18.21
C GLY A 316 -6.78 48.65 19.22
N GLU A 317 -7.47 47.98 20.15
CA GLU A 317 -8.07 48.51 21.36
C GLU A 317 -7.20 48.09 22.55
#